data_6a04e50324924e4ef709f37afc9783bc
#
_entry.id   6a04e50324924e4ef709f37afc9783bc
#
_cell.length_a   1.000
_cell.length_b   1.000
_cell.length_c   1.000
_cell.angle_alpha   90.00
_cell.angle_beta   90.00
_cell.angle_gamma   90.00
#
_symmetry.space_group_name_H-M   'P 1'
#
loop_
_entity.id
_entity.type
_entity.pdbx_description
1 polymer ?
#
loop_
_entity_poly.entity_id
_entity_poly.type
_entity_poly.pdbx_seq_one_letter_code
_entity_poly.pdbx_strand_id
1 'polypeptide(L)'
;LKRAIESHKYETLSKLQQLSFIIRREFLAISTSYAVLLVLMGGIFVYGLLYNYMYAPNIVTDVPVAVVDNSHSELSRDFIRWLDATPQAEISSQAMDYHEAKEWMKEGKVQGILYLPHDFEERVFRGDEAVFSLYATTDAFLYFEALQGASSRVMLAINDKYRPDEAVFLPPQGLL
;
A
#
# COMPACT_ATOMS: atom_id res chain seq x y z
N LEU A 1 3.16 37.03 -45.13
CA LEU A 1 3.33 36.06 -44.03
C LEU A 1 3.21 36.76 -42.67
N LYS A 2 3.89 37.90 -42.41
CA LYS A 2 3.85 38.63 -41.13
C LYS A 2 2.45 39.09 -40.71
N ARG A 3 1.65 39.63 -41.65
CA ARG A 3 0.25 40.06 -41.39
C ARG A 3 -0.70 38.89 -41.07
N ALA A 4 -0.48 37.69 -41.64
CA ALA A 4 -1.28 36.52 -41.36
C ALA A 4 -0.98 35.95 -39.96
N ILE A 5 0.26 36.03 -39.50
CA ILE A 5 0.68 35.61 -38.16
C ILE A 5 0.10 36.57 -37.09
N GLU A 6 0.12 37.87 -37.37
CA GLU A 6 -0.47 38.88 -36.47
C GLU A 6 -1.98 38.72 -36.36
N SER A 7 -2.70 38.56 -37.48
CA SER A 7 -4.15 38.37 -37.42
C SER A 7 -4.56 37.11 -36.61
N HIS A 8 -3.86 36.03 -36.80
CA HIS A 8 -4.08 34.79 -36.04
C HIS A 8 -3.83 34.96 -34.52
N LYS A 9 -2.82 35.76 -34.18
CA LYS A 9 -2.48 36.09 -32.79
C LYS A 9 -3.57 36.94 -32.11
N TYR A 10 -4.10 37.92 -32.82
CA TYR A 10 -5.22 38.75 -32.30
C TYR A 10 -6.51 37.97 -32.18
N GLU A 11 -6.80 37.03 -33.09
CA GLU A 11 -7.97 36.16 -32.99
C GLU A 11 -7.91 35.20 -31.79
N THR A 12 -6.75 34.60 -31.54
CA THR A 12 -6.54 33.72 -30.40
C THR A 12 -6.62 34.46 -29.05
N LEU A 13 -6.03 35.69 -29.00
CA LEU A 13 -6.10 36.53 -27.80
C LEU A 13 -7.53 36.97 -27.49
N SER A 14 -8.33 37.31 -28.50
CA SER A 14 -9.76 37.66 -28.30
C SER A 14 -10.58 36.49 -27.82
N LYS A 15 -10.33 35.29 -28.31
CA LYS A 15 -11.00 34.04 -27.86
C LYS A 15 -10.63 33.69 -26.39
N LEU A 16 -9.36 33.86 -26.03
CA LEU A 16 -8.93 33.66 -24.64
C LEU A 16 -9.54 34.69 -23.68
N GLN A 17 -9.66 35.94 -24.09
CA GLN A 17 -10.34 36.98 -23.29
C GLN A 17 -11.85 36.69 -23.12
N GLN A 18 -12.52 36.25 -24.18
CA GLN A 18 -13.91 35.84 -24.13
C GLN A 18 -14.11 34.62 -23.21
N LEU A 19 -13.22 33.63 -23.31
CA LEU A 19 -13.24 32.44 -22.44
C LEU A 19 -13.04 32.82 -20.97
N SER A 20 -12.06 33.67 -20.68
CA SER A 20 -11.82 34.12 -19.31
C SER A 20 -12.99 34.91 -18.72
N PHE A 21 -13.67 35.71 -19.53
CA PHE A 21 -14.87 36.44 -19.13
C PHE A 21 -16.03 35.47 -18.84
N ILE A 22 -16.25 34.49 -19.70
CA ILE A 22 -17.29 33.46 -19.50
C ILE A 22 -17.01 32.67 -18.23
N ILE A 23 -15.78 32.18 -18.04
CA ILE A 23 -15.39 31.41 -16.85
C ILE A 23 -15.63 32.23 -15.57
N ARG A 24 -15.21 33.48 -15.56
CA ARG A 24 -15.41 34.38 -14.41
C ARG A 24 -16.88 34.61 -14.11
N ARG A 25 -17.70 34.82 -15.14
CA ARG A 25 -19.16 35.03 -15.01
C ARG A 25 -19.83 33.78 -14.44
N GLU A 26 -19.52 32.61 -15.01
CA GLU A 26 -20.08 31.34 -14.54
C GLU A 26 -19.63 31.02 -13.11
N PHE A 27 -18.33 31.25 -12.79
CA PHE A 27 -17.84 31.07 -11.44
C PHE A 27 -18.56 31.96 -10.41
N LEU A 28 -18.79 33.22 -10.75
CA LEU A 28 -19.57 34.14 -9.90
C LEU A 28 -21.02 33.68 -9.78
N ALA A 29 -21.63 33.22 -10.86
CA ALA A 29 -23.00 32.71 -10.84
C ALA A 29 -23.14 31.46 -9.94
N ILE A 30 -22.17 30.52 -10.03
CA ILE A 30 -22.10 29.36 -9.16
C ILE A 30 -21.90 29.77 -7.69
N SER A 31 -20.96 30.68 -7.44
CA SER A 31 -20.66 31.17 -6.09
C SER A 31 -21.77 31.95 -5.42
N THR A 32 -22.70 32.54 -6.21
CA THR A 32 -23.84 33.30 -5.72
C THR A 32 -25.11 32.44 -5.59
N SER A 33 -25.14 31.27 -6.21
CA SER A 33 -26.29 30.37 -6.17
C SER A 33 -26.23 29.48 -4.93
N TYR A 34 -27.08 29.80 -3.95
CA TYR A 34 -27.15 28.99 -2.71
C TYR A 34 -27.47 27.52 -2.98
N ALA A 35 -28.34 27.21 -3.94
CA ALA A 35 -28.68 25.83 -4.29
C ALA A 35 -27.49 25.06 -4.87
N VAL A 36 -26.69 25.70 -5.74
CA VAL A 36 -25.51 25.09 -6.32
C VAL A 36 -24.41 24.87 -5.27
N LEU A 37 -24.18 25.84 -4.40
CA LEU A 37 -23.24 25.73 -3.30
C LEU A 37 -23.64 24.64 -2.31
N LEU A 38 -24.93 24.52 -2.00
CA LEU A 38 -25.45 23.47 -1.11
C LEU A 38 -25.19 22.08 -1.71
N VAL A 39 -25.48 21.86 -3.01
CA VAL A 39 -25.26 20.61 -3.69
C VAL A 39 -23.77 20.30 -3.78
N LEU A 40 -22.95 21.29 -4.13
CA LEU A 40 -21.51 21.12 -4.27
C LEU A 40 -20.84 20.80 -2.92
N MET A 41 -21.10 21.64 -1.93
CA MET A 41 -20.55 21.45 -0.58
C MET A 41 -21.13 20.22 0.09
N GLY A 42 -22.46 20.05 0.03
CA GLY A 42 -23.15 18.88 0.58
C GLY A 42 -22.66 17.58 -0.06
N GLY A 43 -22.50 17.56 -1.38
CA GLY A 43 -21.97 16.41 -2.10
C GLY A 43 -20.55 16.04 -1.65
N ILE A 44 -19.65 17.01 -1.56
CA ILE A 44 -18.27 16.80 -1.11
C ILE A 44 -18.23 16.31 0.34
N PHE A 45 -18.97 16.96 1.24
CA PHE A 45 -19.00 16.58 2.65
C PHE A 45 -19.66 15.21 2.88
N VAL A 46 -20.83 14.99 2.28
CA VAL A 46 -21.57 13.74 2.43
C VAL A 46 -20.77 12.58 1.81
N TYR A 47 -20.23 12.76 0.61
CA TYR A 47 -19.41 11.74 -0.02
C TYR A 47 -18.14 11.46 0.77
N GLY A 48 -17.42 12.48 1.22
CA GLY A 48 -16.19 12.33 2.01
C GLY A 48 -16.45 11.64 3.35
N LEU A 49 -17.53 11.99 4.04
CA LEU A 49 -17.89 11.34 5.30
C LEU A 49 -18.37 9.90 5.09
N LEU A 50 -19.26 9.67 4.11
CA LEU A 50 -19.72 8.31 3.78
C LEU A 50 -18.59 7.42 3.33
N TYR A 51 -17.72 7.91 2.45
CA TYR A 51 -16.58 7.16 1.97
C TYR A 51 -15.64 6.79 3.13
N ASN A 52 -15.28 7.76 3.95
CA ASN A 52 -14.41 7.51 5.10
C ASN A 52 -15.07 6.58 6.12
N TYR A 53 -16.38 6.71 6.36
CA TYR A 53 -17.11 5.81 7.26
C TYR A 53 -17.21 4.38 6.71
N MET A 54 -17.47 4.23 5.41
CA MET A 54 -17.59 2.90 4.78
C MET A 54 -16.23 2.17 4.70
N TYR A 55 -15.14 2.92 4.53
CA TYR A 55 -13.79 2.33 4.39
C TYR A 55 -12.96 2.35 5.68
N ALA A 56 -13.41 3.05 6.72
CA ALA A 56 -12.74 3.04 8.02
C ALA A 56 -12.60 1.64 8.67
N PRO A 57 -13.55 0.69 8.53
CA PRO A 57 -13.38 -0.65 9.06
C PRO A 57 -12.52 -1.60 8.20
N ASN A 58 -12.01 -1.17 7.05
CA ASN A 58 -11.13 -1.97 6.20
C ASN A 58 -9.67 -2.05 6.71
N ILE A 59 -9.49 -2.03 8.02
CA ILE A 59 -8.22 -2.45 8.62
C ILE A 59 -8.23 -3.97 8.56
N VAL A 60 -7.46 -4.52 7.65
CA VAL A 60 -7.24 -5.96 7.56
C VAL A 60 -6.51 -6.40 8.82
N THR A 61 -7.14 -7.27 9.60
CA THR A 61 -6.59 -7.86 10.83
C THR A 61 -6.64 -9.37 10.75
N ASP A 62 -5.77 -10.03 11.51
CA ASP A 62 -5.78 -11.47 11.72
C ASP A 62 -5.74 -12.27 10.40
N VAL A 63 -4.89 -11.82 9.45
CA VAL A 63 -4.70 -12.56 8.20
C VAL A 63 -3.99 -13.87 8.50
N PRO A 64 -4.60 -15.02 8.18
CA PRO A 64 -3.98 -16.32 8.44
C PRO A 64 -2.79 -16.53 7.50
N VAL A 65 -1.59 -16.66 8.08
CA VAL A 65 -0.32 -16.82 7.37
C VAL A 65 0.30 -18.18 7.70
N ALA A 66 0.72 -18.90 6.66
CA ALA A 66 1.62 -20.04 6.82
C ALA A 66 3.08 -19.58 6.79
N VAL A 67 3.88 -20.10 7.68
CA VAL A 67 5.33 -19.82 7.71
C VAL A 67 6.11 -21.03 7.24
N VAL A 68 7.06 -20.79 6.33
CA VAL A 68 8.08 -21.75 5.92
C VAL A 68 9.43 -21.20 6.41
N ASP A 69 9.89 -21.66 7.56
CA ASP A 69 11.15 -21.23 8.15
C ASP A 69 12.25 -22.25 7.85
N ASN A 70 13.10 -21.96 6.86
CA ASN A 70 14.27 -22.78 6.54
C ASN A 70 15.53 -22.31 7.28
N SER A 71 15.48 -21.16 7.94
CA SER A 71 16.62 -20.63 8.69
C SER A 71 16.78 -21.32 10.05
N HIS A 72 15.67 -21.59 10.72
CA HIS A 72 15.62 -22.13 12.09
C HIS A 72 16.51 -21.36 13.09
N SER A 73 16.80 -20.10 12.81
CA SER A 73 17.67 -19.23 13.60
C SER A 73 16.92 -18.59 14.79
N GLU A 74 17.64 -17.95 15.68
CA GLU A 74 17.03 -17.14 16.73
C GLU A 74 16.29 -15.93 16.14
N LEU A 75 16.92 -15.33 15.12
CA LEU A 75 16.38 -14.16 14.44
C LEU A 75 15.11 -14.49 13.65
N SER A 76 15.03 -15.66 12.99
CA SER A 76 13.80 -16.09 12.30
C SER A 76 12.64 -16.30 13.28
N ARG A 77 12.92 -16.89 14.44
CA ARG A 77 11.91 -17.06 15.51
C ARG A 77 11.44 -15.73 16.08
N ASP A 78 12.34 -14.77 16.26
CA ASP A 78 11.98 -13.42 16.70
C ASP A 78 11.13 -12.71 15.65
N PHE A 79 11.50 -12.81 14.38
CA PHE A 79 10.73 -12.23 13.27
C PHE A 79 9.29 -12.79 13.24
N ILE A 80 9.15 -14.12 13.28
CA ILE A 80 7.85 -14.80 13.27
C ILE A 80 7.00 -14.36 14.47
N ARG A 81 7.57 -14.38 15.67
CA ARG A 81 6.88 -13.98 16.91
C ARG A 81 6.44 -12.51 16.88
N TRP A 82 7.28 -11.61 16.36
CA TRP A 82 6.93 -10.20 16.28
C TRP A 82 5.91 -9.93 15.18
N LEU A 83 5.94 -10.69 14.09
CA LEU A 83 4.92 -10.61 13.05
C LEU A 83 3.57 -11.08 13.57
N ASP A 84 3.53 -12.20 14.28
CA ASP A 84 2.32 -12.73 14.92
C ASP A 84 1.75 -11.77 15.99
N ALA A 85 2.59 -10.98 16.61
CA ALA A 85 2.15 -9.95 17.55
C ALA A 85 1.57 -8.70 16.89
N THR A 86 1.61 -8.59 15.55
CA THR A 86 0.98 -7.47 14.83
C THR A 86 -0.52 -7.72 14.63
N PRO A 87 -1.35 -6.66 14.63
CA PRO A 87 -2.77 -6.84 14.39
C PRO A 87 -3.12 -7.35 12.99
N GLN A 88 -2.19 -7.30 12.03
CA GLN A 88 -2.44 -7.65 10.64
C GLN A 88 -2.22 -9.13 10.32
N ALA A 89 -1.39 -9.83 11.08
CA ALA A 89 -1.00 -11.20 10.78
C ALA A 89 -1.36 -12.14 11.94
N GLU A 90 -1.87 -13.30 11.59
CA GLU A 90 -2.03 -14.45 12.50
C GLU A 90 -1.23 -15.62 11.95
N ILE A 91 -0.20 -16.06 12.65
CA ILE A 91 0.59 -17.22 12.26
C ILE A 91 -0.18 -18.49 12.56
N SER A 92 -0.98 -18.94 11.60
CA SER A 92 -1.89 -20.08 11.78
C SER A 92 -1.17 -21.42 11.76
N SER A 93 -0.08 -21.55 10.98
CA SER A 93 0.59 -22.83 10.76
C SER A 93 2.04 -22.65 10.32
N GLN A 94 2.88 -23.61 10.70
CA GLN A 94 4.24 -23.76 10.14
C GLN A 94 4.24 -24.93 9.17
N ALA A 95 4.60 -24.67 7.92
CA ALA A 95 4.75 -25.69 6.89
C ALA A 95 6.20 -26.19 6.82
N MET A 96 6.37 -27.45 6.48
CA MET A 96 7.71 -28.03 6.31
C MET A 96 8.41 -27.51 5.06
N ASP A 97 7.61 -27.23 4.01
CA ASP A 97 8.11 -26.68 2.76
C ASP A 97 7.12 -25.72 2.10
N TYR A 98 7.59 -25.04 1.05
CA TYR A 98 6.76 -24.14 0.27
C TYR A 98 5.58 -24.83 -0.43
N HIS A 99 5.74 -26.11 -0.82
CA HIS A 99 4.69 -26.85 -1.52
C HIS A 99 3.50 -27.10 -0.62
N GLU A 100 3.73 -27.52 0.61
CA GLU A 100 2.72 -27.72 1.63
C GLU A 100 1.97 -26.41 1.93
N ALA A 101 2.70 -25.31 2.16
CA ALA A 101 2.10 -24.00 2.40
C ALA A 101 1.23 -23.55 1.22
N LYS A 102 1.66 -23.83 -0.01
CA LYS A 102 0.92 -23.51 -1.24
C LYS A 102 -0.38 -24.31 -1.35
N GLU A 103 -0.38 -25.58 -0.97
CA GLU A 103 -1.62 -26.38 -0.94
C GLU A 103 -2.59 -25.83 0.09
N TRP A 104 -2.15 -25.45 1.29
CA TRP A 104 -2.99 -24.78 2.28
C TRP A 104 -3.58 -23.46 1.77
N MET A 105 -2.82 -22.69 0.98
CA MET A 105 -3.32 -21.48 0.35
C MET A 105 -4.39 -21.79 -0.70
N LYS A 106 -4.22 -22.84 -1.52
CA LYS A 106 -5.23 -23.27 -2.50
C LYS A 106 -6.51 -23.76 -1.84
N GLU A 107 -6.38 -24.43 -0.70
CA GLU A 107 -7.52 -24.90 0.11
C GLU A 107 -8.20 -23.75 0.89
N GLY A 108 -7.66 -22.52 0.82
CA GLY A 108 -8.20 -21.37 1.54
C GLY A 108 -7.95 -21.37 3.04
N LYS A 109 -7.08 -22.25 3.54
CA LYS A 109 -6.71 -22.33 4.96
C LYS A 109 -5.87 -21.14 5.40
N VAL A 110 -5.02 -20.65 4.49
CA VAL A 110 -4.18 -19.47 4.71
C VAL A 110 -4.31 -18.51 3.55
N GLN A 111 -4.12 -17.22 3.82
CA GLN A 111 -4.20 -16.15 2.82
C GLN A 111 -2.82 -15.60 2.45
N GLY A 112 -1.81 -15.91 3.25
CA GLY A 112 -0.43 -15.54 3.02
C GLY A 112 0.55 -16.66 3.33
N ILE A 113 1.72 -16.61 2.67
CA ILE A 113 2.86 -17.49 2.97
C ILE A 113 4.07 -16.59 3.20
N LEU A 114 4.68 -16.74 4.36
CA LEU A 114 5.96 -16.13 4.69
C LEU A 114 7.05 -17.19 4.52
N TYR A 115 7.98 -16.93 3.62
CA TYR A 115 9.13 -17.80 3.38
C TYR A 115 10.42 -17.15 3.89
N LEU A 116 11.09 -17.80 4.83
CA LEU A 116 12.36 -17.39 5.38
C LEU A 116 13.45 -18.36 4.85
N PRO A 117 14.42 -17.89 4.04
CA PRO A 117 15.45 -18.74 3.49
C PRO A 117 16.45 -19.18 4.57
N HIS A 118 17.24 -20.21 4.28
CA HIS A 118 18.23 -20.75 5.21
C HIS A 118 19.30 -19.75 5.63
N ASP A 119 19.63 -18.80 4.76
CA ASP A 119 20.62 -17.74 4.97
C ASP A 119 20.02 -16.42 5.48
N PHE A 120 18.76 -16.47 6.01
CA PHE A 120 18.03 -15.29 6.47
C PHE A 120 18.83 -14.48 7.49
N GLU A 121 19.30 -15.11 8.55
CA GLU A 121 20.05 -14.46 9.61
C GLU A 121 21.35 -13.83 9.08
N GLU A 122 22.09 -14.56 8.26
CA GLU A 122 23.35 -14.08 7.67
C GLU A 122 23.13 -12.87 6.76
N ARG A 123 22.06 -12.88 5.95
CA ARG A 123 21.68 -11.76 5.09
C ARG A 123 21.30 -10.51 5.90
N VAL A 124 20.52 -10.69 6.95
CA VAL A 124 20.17 -9.56 7.84
C VAL A 124 21.41 -8.94 8.44
N PHE A 125 22.36 -9.75 8.93
CA PHE A 125 23.60 -9.23 9.49
C PHE A 125 24.53 -8.58 8.46
N ARG A 126 24.49 -9.02 7.20
CA ARG A 126 25.22 -8.36 6.10
C ARG A 126 24.55 -7.08 5.59
N GLY A 127 23.27 -6.90 5.86
CA GLY A 127 22.49 -5.79 5.32
C GLY A 127 22.05 -5.98 3.88
N ASP A 128 21.91 -7.25 3.46
CA ASP A 128 21.46 -7.59 2.12
C ASP A 128 19.99 -7.21 1.91
N GLU A 129 19.63 -6.92 0.64
CA GLU A 129 18.24 -6.74 0.22
C GLU A 129 17.49 -8.09 0.17
N ALA A 130 16.16 -8.03 0.28
CA ALA A 130 15.25 -9.18 0.06
C ALA A 130 15.57 -10.42 0.90
N VAL A 131 15.59 -10.23 2.21
CA VAL A 131 15.90 -11.29 3.18
C VAL A 131 14.78 -12.32 3.38
N PHE A 132 13.54 -12.02 2.98
CA PHE A 132 12.40 -12.93 3.04
C PHE A 132 11.48 -12.78 1.82
N SER A 133 10.60 -13.74 1.58
CA SER A 133 9.57 -13.66 0.54
C SER A 133 8.18 -13.77 1.16
N LEU A 134 7.27 -12.92 0.68
CA LEU A 134 5.87 -12.91 1.08
C LEU A 134 5.02 -13.20 -0.15
N TYR A 135 4.15 -14.20 -0.04
CA TYR A 135 3.18 -14.55 -1.07
C TYR A 135 1.78 -14.36 -0.51
N ALA A 136 0.86 -13.88 -1.33
CA ALA A 136 -0.56 -13.77 -0.99
C ALA A 136 -1.42 -14.13 -2.19
N THR A 137 -2.68 -14.47 -1.94
CA THR A 137 -3.63 -14.79 -3.00
C THR A 137 -3.95 -13.55 -3.82
N THR A 138 -4.02 -13.69 -5.15
CA THR A 138 -4.23 -12.58 -6.10
C THR A 138 -5.53 -11.82 -5.83
N ASP A 139 -6.56 -12.49 -5.36
CA ASP A 139 -7.88 -11.89 -5.06
C ASP A 139 -7.86 -11.06 -3.75
N ALA A 140 -6.76 -11.10 -3.01
CA ALA A 140 -6.61 -10.50 -1.69
C ALA A 140 -5.50 -9.44 -1.64
N PHE A 141 -5.48 -8.51 -2.58
CA PHE A 141 -4.48 -7.43 -2.63
C PHE A 141 -4.35 -6.66 -1.30
N LEU A 142 -5.48 -6.44 -0.61
CA LEU A 142 -5.48 -5.79 0.71
C LEU A 142 -4.75 -6.62 1.78
N TYR A 143 -4.83 -7.94 1.71
CA TYR A 143 -4.09 -8.82 2.63
C TYR A 143 -2.59 -8.74 2.37
N PHE A 144 -2.19 -8.71 1.10
CA PHE A 144 -0.79 -8.55 0.72
C PHE A 144 -0.23 -7.21 1.24
N GLU A 145 -0.93 -6.10 1.02
CA GLU A 145 -0.52 -4.78 1.52
C GLU A 145 -0.40 -4.74 3.04
N ALA A 146 -1.38 -5.31 3.75
CA ALA A 146 -1.38 -5.38 5.20
C ALA A 146 -0.20 -6.20 5.74
N LEU A 147 0.03 -7.38 5.18
CA LEU A 147 1.13 -8.27 5.56
C LEU A 147 2.49 -7.68 5.20
N GLN A 148 2.63 -7.06 4.03
CA GLN A 148 3.85 -6.37 3.61
C GLN A 148 4.18 -5.23 4.58
N GLY A 149 3.19 -4.41 4.91
CA GLY A 149 3.36 -3.31 5.86
C GLY A 149 3.72 -3.80 7.26
N ALA A 150 3.12 -4.90 7.73
CA ALA A 150 3.45 -5.52 9.01
C ALA A 150 4.88 -6.08 9.00
N SER A 151 5.22 -6.89 8.01
CA SER A 151 6.56 -7.50 7.85
C SER A 151 7.65 -6.43 7.75
N SER A 152 7.38 -5.34 7.04
CA SER A 152 8.31 -4.20 6.93
C SER A 152 8.57 -3.53 8.28
N ARG A 153 7.54 -3.30 9.09
CA ARG A 153 7.70 -2.73 10.45
C ARG A 153 8.48 -3.66 11.37
N VAL A 154 8.20 -4.96 11.30
CA VAL A 154 8.93 -5.97 12.08
C VAL A 154 10.39 -6.00 11.66
N MET A 155 10.69 -5.94 10.38
CA MET A 155 12.08 -5.92 9.89
C MET A 155 12.83 -4.66 10.33
N LEU A 156 12.17 -3.48 10.33
CA LEU A 156 12.76 -2.26 10.87
C LEU A 156 13.09 -2.41 12.36
N ALA A 157 12.19 -2.98 13.14
CA ALA A 157 12.43 -3.21 14.56
C ALA A 157 13.54 -4.24 14.83
N ILE A 158 13.66 -5.26 13.98
CA ILE A 158 14.77 -6.23 14.01
C ILE A 158 16.08 -5.55 13.68
N ASN A 159 16.13 -4.74 12.62
CA ASN A 159 17.33 -4.01 12.25
C ASN A 159 17.77 -3.06 13.38
N ASP A 160 16.84 -2.36 14.00
CA ASP A 160 17.13 -1.49 15.15
C ASP A 160 17.68 -2.27 16.35
N LYS A 161 17.15 -3.47 16.62
CA LYS A 161 17.62 -4.34 17.70
C LYS A 161 18.99 -4.96 17.46
N TYR A 162 19.23 -5.46 16.24
CA TYR A 162 20.41 -6.26 15.93
C TYR A 162 21.50 -5.52 15.15
N ARG A 163 21.16 -4.37 14.53
CA ARG A 163 22.08 -3.50 13.77
C ARG A 163 21.80 -2.01 14.01
N PRO A 164 21.97 -1.51 15.25
CA PRO A 164 21.61 -0.13 15.60
C PRO A 164 22.39 0.93 14.81
N ASP A 165 23.58 0.61 14.30
CA ASP A 165 24.46 1.56 13.60
C ASP A 165 24.27 1.63 12.08
N GLU A 166 23.47 0.74 11.49
CA GLU A 166 23.28 0.65 10.02
C GLU A 166 21.81 0.47 9.60
N ALA A 167 20.86 1.16 10.21
CA ALA A 167 19.44 1.02 9.89
C ALA A 167 19.11 1.51 8.46
N VAL A 168 19.43 0.68 7.45
CA VAL A 168 18.94 0.84 6.07
C VAL A 168 17.92 -0.26 5.81
N PHE A 169 16.63 0.14 5.71
CA PHE A 169 15.55 -0.75 5.32
C PHE A 169 15.32 -0.70 3.81
N LEU A 170 15.25 -1.86 3.20
CA LEU A 170 14.78 -2.02 1.83
C LEU A 170 13.53 -2.92 1.82
N PRO A 171 12.42 -2.48 1.21
CA PRO A 171 11.19 -3.26 1.18
C PRO A 171 11.36 -4.56 0.39
N PRO A 172 10.61 -5.63 0.74
CA PRO A 172 10.66 -6.88 0.00
C PRO A 172 10.27 -6.68 -1.46
N GLN A 173 11.09 -7.20 -2.36
CA GLN A 173 10.81 -7.19 -3.80
C GLN A 173 10.09 -8.48 -4.18
N GLY A 174 8.92 -8.36 -4.79
CA GLY A 174 8.29 -9.48 -5.47
C GLY A 174 6.78 -9.51 -5.41
N LEU A 175 6.17 -8.99 -6.47
CA LEU A 175 4.89 -9.43 -6.98
C LEU A 175 5.20 -10.43 -8.10
N LEU A 176 4.82 -11.68 -7.96
CA LEU A 176 4.67 -12.63 -9.05
C LEU A 176 3.22 -13.06 -9.15
#